data_88d83ef63abf18d7cd2ddd9cd7b46013
#
_entry.id   88d83ef63abf18d7cd2ddd9cd7b46013
#
_cell.length_a   1.000
_cell.length_b   1.000
_cell.length_c   1.000
_cell.angle_alpha   90.00
_cell.angle_beta   90.00
_cell.angle_gamma   90.00
#
_symmetry.space_group_name_H-M   'P 1'
#
loop_
_entity.id
_entity.type
_entity.pdbx_description
1 polymer ?
#
loop_
_entity_poly.entity_id
_entity_poly.type
_entity_poly.pdbx_seq_one_letter_code
_entity_poly.pdbx_strand_id
1 'polypeptide(L)'
;HLGKNTTSTIVSKGISAGRSNGTYRGLVRVAASADGARNFTQCDSLLIGKHCGAHTFPYVEVRHPGAIVEHEATTSKISEDQLFYCRSRGIGEEDAVSLIVDGFCKQVFRELPMEFAVEAKKLLEVSLEGAIG
;
A
#
# COMPACT_ATOMS: atom_id res chain seq x y z
N HIS A 1 -14.42 -12.25 -10.08
CA HIS A 1 -15.88 -12.14 -9.99
C HIS A 1 -16.55 -13.16 -10.91
N LEU A 2 -17.33 -14.05 -10.34
CA LEU A 2 -18.07 -15.09 -11.08
C LEU A 2 -19.59 -14.86 -11.02
N GLY A 3 -20.08 -14.24 -9.95
CA GLY A 3 -21.49 -14.01 -9.68
C GLY A 3 -21.92 -12.57 -9.94
N LYS A 4 -23.25 -12.38 -10.06
CA LYS A 4 -23.86 -11.05 -10.22
C LYS A 4 -23.75 -10.22 -8.95
N ASN A 5 -23.65 -8.89 -9.10
CA ASN A 5 -23.64 -7.91 -8.02
C ASN A 5 -22.58 -8.18 -6.94
N THR A 6 -21.48 -8.84 -7.32
CA THR A 6 -20.35 -9.07 -6.41
C THR A 6 -19.47 -7.83 -6.30
N THR A 7 -18.97 -7.55 -5.09
CA THR A 7 -18.04 -6.44 -4.85
C THR A 7 -16.74 -6.97 -4.28
N SER A 8 -15.64 -6.31 -4.63
CA SER A 8 -14.34 -6.56 -4.01
C SER A 8 -13.54 -5.26 -3.87
N THR A 9 -12.79 -5.17 -2.78
CA THR A 9 -11.84 -4.09 -2.53
C THR A 9 -10.48 -4.70 -2.25
N ILE A 10 -9.47 -4.23 -2.97
CA ILE A 10 -8.08 -4.63 -2.78
C ILE A 10 -7.30 -3.38 -2.38
N VAL A 11 -6.66 -3.42 -1.22
CA VAL A 11 -5.75 -2.36 -0.76
C VAL A 11 -4.37 -2.94 -0.58
N SER A 12 -3.40 -2.40 -1.31
CA SER A 12 -2.00 -2.78 -1.22
C SER A 12 -1.17 -1.58 -0.78
N LYS A 13 -0.43 -1.74 0.31
CA LYS A 13 0.52 -0.74 0.82
C LYS A 13 1.93 -1.33 0.73
N GLY A 14 2.73 -0.83 -0.20
CA GLY A 14 4.12 -1.25 -0.37
C GLY A 14 5.10 -0.23 0.23
N ILE A 15 6.14 -0.70 0.91
CA ILE A 15 7.22 0.16 1.41
C ILE A 15 8.51 -0.35 0.82
N SER A 16 9.25 0.54 0.19
CA SER A 16 10.59 0.25 -0.34
C SER A 16 11.60 1.17 0.31
N ALA A 17 12.63 0.61 0.92
CA ALA A 17 13.68 1.35 1.61
C ALA A 17 15.07 0.95 1.10
N GLY A 18 16.06 1.82 1.30
CA GLY A 18 17.45 1.56 0.95
C GLY A 18 17.66 1.34 -0.55
N ARG A 19 17.93 0.09 -0.97
CA ARG A 19 18.11 -0.33 -2.36
C ARG A 19 17.05 -1.33 -2.83
N SER A 20 15.92 -1.43 -2.13
CA SER A 20 14.87 -2.36 -2.47
C SER A 20 13.99 -1.89 -3.61
N ASN A 21 13.39 -2.83 -4.33
CA ASN A 21 12.37 -2.57 -5.33
C ASN A 21 11.12 -3.40 -5.00
N GLY A 22 10.03 -2.71 -4.68
CA GLY A 22 8.73 -3.32 -4.48
C GLY A 22 8.00 -3.52 -5.81
N THR A 23 7.32 -4.64 -5.98
CA THR A 23 6.49 -4.89 -7.17
C THR A 23 5.13 -5.43 -6.76
N TYR A 24 4.08 -4.72 -7.15
CA TYR A 24 2.71 -5.21 -7.07
C TYR A 24 2.31 -5.82 -8.42
N ARG A 25 1.76 -7.04 -8.38
CA ARG A 25 1.11 -7.68 -9.51
C ARG A 25 -0.28 -8.13 -9.09
N GLY A 26 -1.31 -7.61 -9.75
CA GLY A 26 -2.70 -7.92 -9.46
C GLY A 26 -3.42 -8.47 -10.69
N LEU A 27 -4.27 -9.47 -10.50
CA LEU A 27 -5.19 -9.96 -11.50
C LEU A 27 -6.61 -9.76 -11.02
N VAL A 28 -7.38 -8.97 -11.76
CA VAL A 28 -8.83 -8.86 -11.59
C VAL A 28 -9.51 -9.45 -12.83
N ARG A 29 -10.27 -10.50 -12.61
CA ARG A 29 -11.04 -11.15 -13.68
C ARG A 29 -12.53 -11.10 -13.38
N VAL A 30 -13.30 -10.60 -14.35
CA VAL A 30 -14.76 -10.55 -14.32
C VAL A 30 -15.31 -11.45 -15.40
N ALA A 31 -16.04 -12.50 -15.00
CA ALA A 31 -16.65 -13.45 -15.94
C ALA A 31 -17.85 -12.84 -16.69
N ALA A 32 -18.23 -13.43 -17.80
CA ALA A 32 -19.40 -13.00 -18.58
C ALA A 32 -20.73 -13.09 -17.80
N SER A 33 -20.80 -13.92 -16.75
CA SER A 33 -21.96 -14.05 -15.87
C SER A 33 -22.05 -13.02 -14.77
N ALA A 34 -20.99 -12.22 -14.54
CA ALA A 34 -20.86 -11.33 -13.40
C ALA A 34 -21.39 -9.90 -13.69
N ASP A 35 -22.68 -9.83 -14.04
CA ASP A 35 -23.38 -8.55 -14.19
C ASP A 35 -23.40 -7.75 -12.90
N GLY A 36 -23.19 -6.43 -12.99
CA GLY A 36 -23.14 -5.54 -11.83
C GLY A 36 -21.96 -5.78 -10.88
N ALA A 37 -20.94 -6.54 -11.30
CA ALA A 37 -19.72 -6.73 -10.51
C ALA A 37 -18.94 -5.42 -10.39
N ARG A 38 -18.39 -5.16 -9.19
CA ARG A 38 -17.57 -3.98 -8.92
C ARG A 38 -16.27 -4.39 -8.23
N ASN A 39 -15.16 -3.90 -8.76
CA ASN A 39 -13.86 -3.99 -8.11
C ASN A 39 -13.27 -2.60 -7.95
N PHE A 40 -12.71 -2.35 -6.76
CA PHE A 40 -11.84 -1.22 -6.51
C PHE A 40 -10.49 -1.74 -6.03
N THR A 41 -9.42 -1.32 -6.69
CA THR A 41 -8.04 -1.68 -6.32
C THR A 41 -7.23 -0.41 -6.10
N GLN A 42 -6.65 -0.28 -4.90
CA GLN A 42 -5.75 0.81 -4.53
C GLN A 42 -4.37 0.24 -4.23
N CYS A 43 -3.35 0.75 -4.94
CA CYS A 43 -1.96 0.35 -4.78
C CYS A 43 -1.12 1.58 -4.42
N ASP A 44 -0.77 1.73 -3.15
CA ASP A 44 0.07 2.83 -2.70
C ASP A 44 1.46 2.32 -2.35
N SER A 45 2.46 3.06 -2.78
CA SER A 45 3.87 2.76 -2.51
C SER A 45 4.54 3.94 -1.81
N LEU A 46 5.26 3.67 -0.73
CA LEU A 46 6.06 4.63 0.01
C LEU A 46 7.55 4.31 -0.19
N LEU A 47 8.30 5.30 -0.64
CA LEU A 47 9.74 5.19 -0.87
C LEU A 47 10.51 5.88 0.26
N ILE A 48 11.49 5.17 0.84
CA ILE A 48 12.37 5.64 1.90
C ILE A 48 13.81 5.58 1.39
N GLY A 49 14.38 6.75 1.09
CA GLY A 49 15.74 6.85 0.54
C GLY A 49 15.79 7.17 -0.95
N LYS A 50 17.00 7.09 -1.53
CA LYS A 50 17.29 7.59 -2.89
C LYS A 50 17.37 6.49 -3.95
N HIS A 51 17.59 5.24 -3.54
CA HIS A 51 17.91 4.13 -4.45
C HIS A 51 16.88 3.01 -4.44
N CYS A 52 15.70 3.26 -3.87
CA CYS A 52 14.59 2.31 -3.87
C CYS A 52 13.56 2.66 -4.95
N GLY A 53 12.74 1.70 -5.31
CA GLY A 53 11.72 1.86 -6.32
C GLY A 53 10.45 1.06 -6.04
N ALA A 54 9.38 1.40 -6.77
CA ALA A 54 8.13 0.66 -6.75
C ALA A 54 7.57 0.52 -8.16
N HIS A 55 6.99 -0.64 -8.44
CA HIS A 55 6.40 -0.96 -9.72
C HIS A 55 5.01 -1.57 -9.53
N THR A 56 4.08 -1.21 -10.39
CA THR A 56 2.70 -1.74 -10.36
C THR A 56 2.35 -2.29 -11.73
N PHE A 57 1.96 -3.57 -11.78
CA PHE A 57 1.55 -4.26 -13.00
C PHE A 57 0.14 -4.85 -12.84
N PRO A 58 -0.91 -4.05 -13.04
CA PRO A 58 -2.27 -4.53 -13.01
C PRO A 58 -2.57 -5.33 -14.28
N TYR A 59 -3.24 -6.47 -14.12
CA TYR A 59 -3.86 -7.20 -15.22
C TYR A 59 -5.37 -7.27 -14.98
N VAL A 60 -6.14 -6.71 -15.91
CA VAL A 60 -7.60 -6.60 -15.80
C VAL A 60 -8.26 -7.26 -17.01
N GLU A 61 -9.10 -8.24 -16.75
CA GLU A 61 -9.88 -8.95 -17.76
C GLU A 61 -11.37 -8.83 -17.42
N VAL A 62 -12.11 -8.05 -18.21
CA VAL A 62 -13.54 -7.81 -17.99
C VAL A 62 -14.34 -8.38 -19.18
N ARG A 63 -15.21 -9.35 -18.91
CA ARG A 63 -16.04 -10.03 -19.93
C ARG A 63 -17.52 -9.66 -19.86
N HIS A 64 -17.93 -8.79 -18.93
CA HIS A 64 -19.32 -8.31 -18.83
C HIS A 64 -19.38 -6.79 -18.91
N PRO A 65 -20.21 -6.20 -19.81
CA PRO A 65 -20.26 -4.74 -20.01
C PRO A 65 -20.85 -3.95 -18.82
N GLY A 66 -21.64 -4.60 -17.96
CA GLY A 66 -22.21 -4.01 -16.75
C GLY A 66 -21.29 -4.02 -15.53
N ALA A 67 -20.04 -4.49 -15.68
CA ALA A 67 -19.07 -4.47 -14.59
C ALA A 67 -18.29 -3.17 -14.52
N ILE A 68 -17.89 -2.77 -13.30
CA ILE A 68 -17.07 -1.60 -13.04
C ILE A 68 -15.79 -2.06 -12.35
N VAL A 69 -14.63 -1.74 -12.95
CA VAL A 69 -13.32 -2.03 -12.38
C VAL A 69 -12.51 -0.75 -12.34
N GLU A 70 -12.10 -0.39 -11.13
CA GLU A 70 -11.32 0.82 -10.86
C GLU A 70 -9.97 0.43 -10.29
N HIS A 71 -8.91 1.05 -10.78
CA HIS A 71 -7.55 0.83 -10.28
C HIS A 71 -6.86 2.19 -10.09
N GLU A 72 -6.44 2.44 -8.85
CA GLU A 72 -5.64 3.60 -8.49
C GLU A 72 -4.25 3.15 -8.04
N ALA A 73 -3.22 3.86 -8.48
CA ALA A 73 -1.86 3.62 -8.04
C ALA A 73 -1.18 4.95 -7.69
N THR A 74 -0.61 5.01 -6.50
CA THR A 74 0.17 6.16 -6.05
C THR A 74 1.56 5.74 -5.61
N THR A 75 2.54 6.59 -5.87
CA THR A 75 3.90 6.42 -5.34
C THR A 75 4.32 7.72 -4.70
N SER A 76 4.60 7.67 -3.42
CA SER A 76 5.08 8.80 -2.63
C SER A 76 6.46 8.51 -2.06
N LYS A 77 7.21 9.57 -1.81
CA LYS A 77 8.50 9.52 -1.13
C LYS A 77 8.44 10.38 0.12
N ILE A 78 9.05 9.92 1.19
CA ILE A 78 9.22 10.76 2.38
C ILE A 78 10.02 11.99 1.98
N SER A 79 9.44 13.19 2.17
CA SER A 79 10.08 14.44 1.80
C SER A 79 11.04 14.90 2.90
N GLU A 80 12.10 15.60 2.49
CA GLU A 80 13.03 16.23 3.44
C GLU A 80 12.34 17.30 4.29
N ASP A 81 11.31 17.97 3.75
CA ASP A 81 10.51 18.95 4.48
C ASP A 81 9.70 18.31 5.63
N GLN A 82 9.13 17.11 5.40
CA GLN A 82 8.43 16.38 6.46
C GLN A 82 9.39 15.96 7.57
N LEU A 83 10.57 15.46 7.22
CA LEU A 83 11.60 15.09 8.19
C LEU A 83 12.10 16.33 8.93
N PHE A 84 12.35 17.43 8.23
CA PHE A 84 12.76 18.70 8.84
C PHE A 84 11.71 19.22 9.83
N TYR A 85 10.42 19.15 9.48
CA TYR A 85 9.33 19.54 10.36
C TYR A 85 9.30 18.70 11.66
N CYS A 86 9.47 17.39 11.56
CA CYS A 86 9.55 16.52 12.73
C CYS A 86 10.78 16.82 13.59
N ARG A 87 11.95 17.00 12.96
CA ARG A 87 13.21 17.30 13.65
C ARG A 87 13.17 18.66 14.34
N SER A 88 12.54 19.66 13.76
CA SER A 88 12.37 20.99 14.38
C SER A 88 11.52 20.94 15.66
N ARG A 89 10.77 19.85 15.86
CA ARG A 89 9.98 19.57 17.08
C ARG A 89 10.66 18.59 18.03
N GLY A 90 11.93 18.28 17.80
CA GLY A 90 12.71 17.40 18.66
C GLY A 90 12.50 15.91 18.44
N ILE A 91 11.79 15.51 17.34
CA ILE A 91 11.60 14.10 16.98
C ILE A 91 12.83 13.65 16.19
N GLY A 92 13.46 12.55 16.61
CA GLY A 92 14.57 11.94 15.89
C GLY A 92 14.19 11.50 14.47
N GLU A 93 15.17 11.35 13.59
CA GLU A 93 14.89 11.00 12.19
C GLU A 93 14.26 9.61 12.06
N GLU A 94 14.73 8.63 12.81
CA GLU A 94 14.19 7.26 12.84
C GLU A 94 12.73 7.26 13.36
N ASP A 95 12.46 7.99 14.44
CA ASP A 95 11.11 8.14 15.00
C ASP A 95 10.18 8.86 14.02
N ALA A 96 10.67 9.87 13.30
CA ALA A 96 9.90 10.58 12.29
C ALA A 96 9.50 9.66 11.12
N VAL A 97 10.43 8.85 10.63
CA VAL A 97 10.16 7.85 9.58
C VAL A 97 9.16 6.82 10.08
N SER A 98 9.33 6.30 11.30
CA SER A 98 8.41 5.34 11.91
C SER A 98 6.98 5.91 12.00
N LEU A 99 6.81 7.16 12.43
CA LEU A 99 5.51 7.84 12.49
C LEU A 99 4.86 7.98 11.11
N ILE A 100 5.63 8.30 10.08
CA ILE A 100 5.13 8.43 8.70
C ILE A 100 4.68 7.08 8.16
N VAL A 101 5.48 6.04 8.41
CA VAL A 101 5.17 4.65 8.01
C VAL A 101 3.93 4.13 8.73
N ASP A 102 3.80 4.36 10.02
CA ASP A 102 2.60 4.01 10.79
C ASP A 102 1.35 4.68 10.21
N GLY A 103 1.45 5.96 9.88
CA GLY A 103 0.37 6.71 9.23
C GLY A 103 -0.01 6.12 7.87
N PHE A 104 0.98 5.74 7.07
CA PHE A 104 0.79 5.12 5.75
C PHE A 104 0.09 3.75 5.84
N CYS A 105 0.45 2.92 6.82
CA CYS A 105 -0.10 1.58 7.01
C CYS A 105 -1.44 1.55 7.78
N LYS A 106 -1.84 2.67 8.39
CA LYS A 106 -2.99 2.76 9.30
C LYS A 106 -4.30 2.21 8.71
N GLN A 107 -4.53 2.41 7.42
CA GLN A 107 -5.73 1.91 6.74
C GLN A 107 -5.80 0.37 6.81
N VAL A 108 -4.68 -0.30 6.54
CA VAL A 108 -4.61 -1.77 6.57
C VAL A 108 -4.71 -2.29 8.00
N PHE A 109 -4.00 -1.67 8.94
CA PHE A 109 -4.00 -2.12 10.34
C PHE A 109 -5.40 -2.02 11.00
N ARG A 110 -6.23 -1.07 10.58
CA ARG A 110 -7.60 -0.92 11.10
C ARG A 110 -8.55 -2.05 10.71
N GLU A 111 -8.27 -2.72 9.61
CA GLU A 111 -9.07 -3.85 9.11
C GLU A 111 -8.64 -5.18 9.72
N LEU A 112 -7.51 -5.23 10.41
CA LEU A 112 -7.01 -6.44 11.06
C LEU A 112 -7.59 -6.59 12.47
N PRO A 113 -7.85 -7.83 12.92
CA PRO A 113 -8.02 -8.11 14.33
C PRO A 113 -6.84 -7.56 15.15
N MET A 114 -7.11 -7.10 16.38
CA MET A 114 -6.15 -6.35 17.19
C MET A 114 -4.82 -7.11 17.40
N GLU A 115 -4.88 -8.42 17.61
CA GLU A 115 -3.69 -9.26 17.82
C GLU A 115 -2.78 -9.24 16.59
N PHE A 116 -3.35 -9.38 15.40
CA PHE A 116 -2.60 -9.33 14.14
C PHE A 116 -2.10 -7.93 13.81
N ALA A 117 -2.87 -6.89 14.13
CA ALA A 117 -2.44 -5.51 13.90
C ALA A 117 -1.21 -5.15 14.74
N VAL A 118 -1.17 -5.58 16.01
CA VAL A 118 -0.03 -5.34 16.92
C VAL A 118 1.21 -6.09 16.43
N GLU A 119 1.06 -7.36 16.03
CA GLU A 119 2.18 -8.16 15.54
C GLU A 119 2.70 -7.63 14.19
N ALA A 120 1.82 -7.29 13.26
CA ALA A 120 2.20 -6.71 11.96
C ALA A 120 2.96 -5.39 12.14
N LYS A 121 2.52 -4.54 13.06
CA LYS A 121 3.21 -3.29 13.39
C LYS A 121 4.62 -3.56 13.91
N LYS A 122 4.77 -4.48 14.84
CA LYS A 122 6.08 -4.84 15.41
C LYS A 122 7.03 -5.43 14.36
N LEU A 123 6.52 -6.28 13.47
CA LEU A 123 7.30 -6.83 12.36
C LEU A 123 7.75 -5.75 11.38
N LEU A 124 6.89 -4.76 11.13
CA LEU A 124 7.23 -3.62 10.28
C LEU A 124 8.34 -2.78 10.90
N GLU A 125 8.27 -2.46 12.19
CA GLU A 125 9.31 -1.74 12.92
C GLU A 125 10.66 -2.45 12.81
N VAL A 126 10.71 -3.76 13.11
CA VAL A 126 11.94 -4.58 13.01
C VAL A 126 12.47 -4.63 11.57
N SER A 127 11.58 -4.71 10.58
CA SER A 127 11.98 -4.76 9.16
C SER A 127 12.58 -3.45 8.65
N LEU A 128 12.28 -2.35 9.30
CA LEU A 128 12.80 -1.01 8.96
C LEU A 128 14.04 -0.62 9.76
N GLU A 129 14.37 -1.36 10.84
CA GLU A 129 15.62 -1.16 11.58
C GLU A 129 16.82 -1.30 10.65
N GLY A 130 17.66 -0.28 10.59
CA GLY A 130 18.83 -0.24 9.72
C GLY A 130 18.58 0.08 8.25
N ALA A 131 17.31 0.29 7.84
CA ALA A 131 16.97 0.70 6.46
C ALA A 131 17.04 2.24 6.27
N ILE A 132 17.23 2.98 7.34
CA ILE A 132 17.20 4.46 7.41
C ILE A 132 18.64 5.01 7.55
N GLY A 133 19.66 4.26 7.17
CA GLY A 133 21.06 4.68 7.20
C GLY A 133 21.63 5.03 5.82
#